data_ef813e6fa1091659cfeac01cfac3f2ef
#
_entry.id   ef813e6fa1091659cfeac01cfac3f2ef
#
_cell.length_a   1.000
_cell.length_b   1.000
_cell.length_c   1.000
_cell.angle_alpha   90.00
_cell.angle_beta   90.00
_cell.angle_gamma   90.00
#
_symmetry.space_group_name_H-M   'P 1'
#
loop_
_entity.id
_entity.type
_entity.pdbx_description
1 polymer ?
#
loop_
_entity_poly.entity_id
_entity_poly.type
_entity_poly.pdbx_seq_one_letter_code
_entity_poly.pdbx_strand_id
1 'polypeptide(L)'
;IDLTQLSPELQMFNKIFQSVAEQQLEQKRQAEKIAEVENRVDSIREVVSLNTTSWRDDTGKILKKIGLSLGGGQSYSQVRNESYELLQKRFGVNLGQRLTNKRRRMADEGVSKSKRDKLSYVDIIADDKKLIEGYTAIVKEMAIHYGVA
;
A
#
# COMPACT_ATOMS: atom_id res chain seq x y z
N ILE A 1 41.94 -18.61 -26.13
CA ILE A 1 43.29 -17.99 -26.10
C ILE A 1 43.90 -18.26 -24.75
N ASP A 2 45.05 -18.87 -24.75
CA ASP A 2 45.80 -19.10 -23.51
C ASP A 2 46.52 -17.81 -23.09
N LEU A 3 46.04 -17.20 -22.01
CA LEU A 3 46.55 -15.94 -21.50
C LEU A 3 47.96 -16.06 -20.94
N THR A 4 48.45 -17.30 -20.62
CA THR A 4 49.78 -17.53 -20.14
C THR A 4 50.86 -17.37 -21.21
N GLN A 5 50.47 -17.41 -22.48
CA GLN A 5 51.35 -17.22 -23.62
C GLN A 5 51.52 -15.76 -24.03
N LEU A 6 50.75 -14.85 -23.44
CA LEU A 6 50.86 -13.43 -23.68
C LEU A 6 52.06 -12.84 -22.92
N SER A 7 52.59 -11.73 -23.44
CA SER A 7 53.61 -10.99 -22.72
C SER A 7 53.07 -10.51 -21.36
N PRO A 8 53.95 -10.31 -20.34
CA PRO A 8 53.49 -9.79 -19.04
C PRO A 8 52.71 -8.48 -19.14
N GLU A 9 53.04 -7.61 -20.08
CA GLU A 9 52.34 -6.35 -20.32
C GLU A 9 50.93 -6.57 -20.82
N LEU A 10 50.72 -7.50 -21.74
CA LEU A 10 49.40 -7.85 -22.26
C LEU A 10 48.56 -8.57 -21.22
N GLN A 11 49.15 -9.39 -20.39
CA GLN A 11 48.46 -10.04 -19.27
C GLN A 11 47.97 -9.00 -18.26
N MET A 12 48.79 -8.03 -17.93
CA MET A 12 48.42 -6.92 -17.04
C MET A 12 47.29 -6.07 -17.63
N PHE A 13 47.38 -5.72 -18.91
CA PHE A 13 46.37 -5.00 -19.63
C PHE A 13 45.03 -5.73 -19.62
N ASN A 14 45.04 -7.04 -19.85
CA ASN A 14 43.84 -7.86 -19.82
C ASN A 14 43.18 -7.88 -18.43
N LYS A 15 44.01 -7.98 -17.36
CA LYS A 15 43.48 -7.88 -15.97
C LYS A 15 42.82 -6.53 -15.70
N ILE A 16 43.45 -5.43 -16.13
CA ILE A 16 42.89 -4.08 -15.99
C ILE A 16 41.57 -3.99 -16.75
N PHE A 17 41.51 -4.49 -17.97
CA PHE A 17 40.30 -4.49 -18.78
C PHE A 17 39.17 -5.27 -18.12
N GLN A 18 39.43 -6.45 -17.56
CA GLN A 18 38.44 -7.25 -16.83
C GLN A 18 37.95 -6.51 -15.60
N SER A 19 38.84 -5.87 -14.85
CA SER A 19 38.48 -5.09 -13.67
C SER A 19 37.56 -3.92 -14.02
N VAL A 20 37.85 -3.20 -15.11
CA VAL A 20 36.99 -2.10 -15.60
C VAL A 20 35.61 -2.61 -16.04
N ALA A 21 35.58 -3.74 -16.73
CA ALA A 21 34.30 -4.34 -17.16
C ALA A 21 33.43 -4.75 -15.96
N GLU A 22 34.03 -5.34 -14.92
CA GLU A 22 33.32 -5.67 -13.69
C GLU A 22 32.81 -4.44 -12.98
N GLN A 23 33.60 -3.36 -12.91
CA GLN A 23 33.17 -2.09 -12.34
C GLN A 23 31.98 -1.48 -13.09
N GLN A 24 32.00 -1.54 -14.42
CA GLN A 24 30.88 -1.03 -15.24
C GLN A 24 29.61 -1.83 -15.00
N LEU A 25 29.68 -3.16 -14.90
CA LEU A 25 28.55 -4.01 -14.59
C LEU A 25 27.97 -3.70 -13.20
N GLU A 26 28.85 -3.50 -12.21
CA GLU A 26 28.43 -3.14 -10.86
C GLU A 26 27.76 -1.78 -10.80
N GLN A 27 28.28 -0.78 -11.50
CA GLN A 27 27.66 0.54 -11.60
C GLN A 27 26.28 0.47 -12.25
N LYS A 28 26.12 -0.32 -13.31
CA LYS A 28 24.83 -0.54 -13.96
C LYS A 28 23.82 -1.17 -13.01
N ARG A 29 24.24 -2.19 -12.26
CA ARG A 29 23.39 -2.88 -11.28
C ARG A 29 22.96 -1.94 -10.14
N GLN A 30 23.88 -1.08 -9.67
CA GLN A 30 23.58 -0.07 -8.66
C GLN A 30 22.60 0.99 -9.18
N ALA A 31 22.76 1.43 -10.42
CA ALA A 31 21.83 2.37 -11.04
C ALA A 31 20.41 1.79 -11.16
N GLU A 32 20.28 0.52 -11.53
CA GLU A 32 18.99 -0.18 -11.59
C GLU A 32 18.34 -0.28 -10.19
N LYS A 33 19.12 -0.58 -9.14
CA LYS A 33 18.65 -0.60 -7.76
C LYS A 33 18.18 0.77 -7.28
N ILE A 34 18.93 1.83 -7.61
CA ILE A 34 18.55 3.21 -7.24
C ILE A 34 17.23 3.59 -7.91
N ALA A 35 17.05 3.28 -9.19
CA ALA A 35 15.80 3.53 -9.90
C ALA A 35 14.61 2.78 -9.27
N GLU A 36 14.80 1.52 -8.86
CA GLU A 36 13.77 0.74 -8.17
C GLU A 36 13.41 1.36 -6.81
N VAL A 37 14.40 1.78 -6.03
CA VAL A 37 14.19 2.43 -4.74
C VAL A 37 13.47 3.76 -4.90
N GLU A 38 13.85 4.58 -5.89
CA GLU A 38 13.17 5.84 -6.19
C GLU A 38 11.70 5.63 -6.53
N ASN A 39 11.38 4.64 -7.35
CA ASN A 39 10.00 4.28 -7.68
C ASN A 39 9.21 3.86 -6.43
N ARG A 40 9.81 3.09 -5.53
CA ARG A 40 9.18 2.71 -4.26
C ARG A 40 8.94 3.92 -3.36
N VAL A 41 9.90 4.83 -3.27
CA VAL A 41 9.78 6.06 -2.48
C VAL A 41 8.66 6.94 -3.01
N ASP A 42 8.55 7.12 -4.32
CA ASP A 42 7.47 7.89 -4.93
C ASP A 42 6.09 7.26 -4.66
N SER A 43 5.98 5.94 -4.76
CA SER A 43 4.75 5.21 -4.42
C SER A 43 4.38 5.38 -2.94
N ILE A 44 5.34 5.31 -2.02
CA ILE A 44 5.13 5.53 -0.60
C ILE A 44 4.68 6.97 -0.33
N ARG A 45 5.29 7.96 -0.99
CA ARG A 45 4.88 9.37 -0.87
C ARG A 45 3.44 9.58 -1.30
N GLU A 46 3.02 8.98 -2.40
CA GLU A 46 1.64 9.04 -2.88
C GLU A 46 0.67 8.53 -1.81
N VAL A 47 0.99 7.41 -1.16
CA VAL A 47 0.17 6.82 -0.10
C VAL A 47 0.22 7.68 1.18
N VAL A 48 1.39 8.19 1.57
CA VAL A 48 1.57 9.00 2.78
C VAL A 48 0.89 10.37 2.66
N SER A 49 0.66 10.88 1.45
CA SER A 49 -0.01 12.17 1.22
C SER A 49 -1.52 12.14 1.45
N LEU A 50 -2.09 11.03 1.92
CA LEU A 50 -3.52 10.94 2.24
C LEU A 50 -3.95 12.02 3.21
N ASN A 51 -5.00 12.74 2.83
CA ASN A 51 -5.54 13.88 3.60
C ASN A 51 -6.72 13.42 4.46
N THR A 52 -6.83 13.96 5.68
CA THR A 52 -7.93 13.66 6.60
C THR A 52 -9.28 14.17 6.11
N THR A 53 -9.33 15.14 5.19
CA THR A 53 -10.59 15.64 4.60
C THR A 53 -11.08 14.79 3.42
N SER A 54 -10.16 14.19 2.68
CA SER A 54 -10.45 13.33 1.52
C SER A 54 -10.18 11.84 1.79
N TRP A 55 -10.03 11.46 3.05
CA TRP A 55 -9.64 10.12 3.46
C TRP A 55 -10.52 9.01 2.88
N ARG A 56 -11.82 9.28 2.76
CA ARG A 56 -12.81 8.32 2.27
C ARG A 56 -12.56 7.96 0.80
N ASP A 57 -12.37 8.96 -0.04
CA ASP A 57 -12.07 8.77 -1.46
C ASP A 57 -10.68 8.18 -1.66
N ASP A 58 -9.69 8.67 -0.94
CA ASP A 58 -8.31 8.25 -1.05
C ASP A 58 -8.13 6.79 -0.63
N THR A 59 -8.70 6.39 0.50
CA THR A 59 -8.68 4.99 0.96
C THR A 59 -9.44 4.08 0.01
N GLY A 60 -10.59 4.53 -0.50
CA GLY A 60 -11.37 3.79 -1.48
C GLY A 60 -10.60 3.54 -2.77
N LYS A 61 -9.87 4.53 -3.27
CA LYS A 61 -9.01 4.38 -4.46
C LYS A 61 -7.87 3.39 -4.24
N ILE A 62 -7.23 3.43 -3.08
CA ILE A 62 -6.14 2.51 -2.72
C ILE A 62 -6.67 1.08 -2.63
N LEU A 63 -7.78 0.86 -1.95
CA LEU A 63 -8.41 -0.46 -1.84
C LEU A 63 -8.81 -1.00 -3.20
N LYS A 64 -9.28 -0.15 -4.10
CA LYS A 64 -9.61 -0.52 -5.47
C LYS A 64 -8.36 -0.96 -6.25
N LYS A 65 -7.26 -0.24 -6.11
CA LYS A 65 -5.96 -0.62 -6.72
C LYS A 65 -5.51 -1.99 -6.23
N ILE A 66 -5.59 -2.23 -4.92
CA ILE A 66 -5.25 -3.53 -4.32
C ILE A 66 -6.15 -4.64 -4.89
N GLY A 67 -7.45 -4.42 -4.93
CA GLY A 67 -8.41 -5.37 -5.47
C GLY A 67 -8.15 -5.70 -6.94
N LEU A 68 -7.83 -4.70 -7.75
CA LEU A 68 -7.46 -4.90 -9.16
C LEU A 68 -6.16 -5.68 -9.31
N SER A 69 -5.17 -5.45 -8.45
CA SER A 69 -3.91 -6.20 -8.46
C SER A 69 -4.10 -7.68 -8.14
N LEU A 70 -5.14 -8.03 -7.38
CA LEU A 70 -5.51 -9.40 -7.01
C LEU A 70 -6.49 -10.06 -7.98
N GLY A 71 -6.82 -9.41 -9.10
CA GLY A 71 -7.68 -9.96 -10.13
C GLY A 71 -9.07 -9.30 -10.27
N GLY A 72 -9.39 -8.30 -9.43
CA GLY A 72 -10.68 -7.60 -9.49
C GLY A 72 -11.86 -8.42 -8.97
N GLY A 73 -13.08 -7.94 -9.20
CA GLY A 73 -14.30 -8.65 -8.82
C GLY A 73 -14.46 -8.83 -7.31
N GLN A 74 -14.58 -10.09 -6.86
CA GLN A 74 -14.73 -10.42 -5.45
C GLN A 74 -13.52 -10.05 -4.59
N SER A 75 -12.33 -9.94 -5.18
CA SER A 75 -11.11 -9.53 -4.46
C SER A 75 -11.26 -8.15 -3.83
N TYR A 76 -12.00 -7.27 -4.46
CA TYR A 76 -12.27 -5.94 -3.92
C TYR A 76 -13.03 -5.98 -2.58
N SER A 77 -14.08 -6.80 -2.50
CA SER A 77 -14.82 -7.01 -1.26
C SER A 77 -13.97 -7.65 -0.16
N GLN A 78 -13.12 -8.61 -0.53
CA GLN A 78 -12.22 -9.28 0.40
C GLN A 78 -11.19 -8.31 0.99
N VAL A 79 -10.60 -7.46 0.17
CA VAL A 79 -9.63 -6.43 0.60
C VAL A 79 -10.30 -5.42 1.53
N ARG A 80 -11.51 -4.99 1.20
CA ARG A 80 -12.28 -4.07 2.03
C ARG A 80 -12.60 -4.69 3.41
N ASN A 81 -13.05 -5.93 3.44
CA ASN A 81 -13.32 -6.64 4.69
C ASN A 81 -12.05 -6.83 5.52
N GLU A 82 -10.92 -7.14 4.89
CA GLU A 82 -9.62 -7.23 5.56
C GLU A 82 -9.25 -5.91 6.24
N SER A 83 -9.48 -4.78 5.58
CA SER A 83 -9.21 -3.45 6.16
C SER A 83 -10.03 -3.21 7.42
N TYR A 84 -11.29 -3.61 7.43
CA TYR A 84 -12.17 -3.47 8.59
C TYR A 84 -11.77 -4.42 9.73
N GLU A 85 -11.40 -5.65 9.43
CA GLU A 85 -10.91 -6.61 10.42
C GLU A 85 -9.63 -6.13 11.09
N LEU A 86 -8.68 -5.60 10.34
CA LEU A 86 -7.44 -5.06 10.86
C LEU A 86 -7.71 -3.86 11.79
N LEU A 87 -8.64 -3.00 11.41
CA LEU A 87 -9.04 -1.87 12.24
C LEU A 87 -9.64 -2.34 13.57
N GLN A 88 -10.58 -3.28 13.53
CA GLN A 88 -11.21 -3.83 14.71
C GLN A 88 -10.20 -4.49 15.66
N LYS A 89 -9.27 -5.27 15.09
CA LYS A 89 -8.20 -5.93 15.85
C LYS A 89 -7.26 -4.92 16.52
N ARG A 90 -6.83 -3.92 15.76
CA ARG A 90 -5.82 -2.96 16.22
C ARG A 90 -6.35 -2.00 17.29
N PHE A 91 -7.59 -1.57 17.15
CA PHE A 91 -8.23 -0.60 18.06
C PHE A 91 -9.16 -1.24 19.09
N GLY A 92 -9.37 -2.55 19.03
CA GLY A 92 -10.26 -3.25 19.95
C GLY A 92 -11.71 -2.78 19.86
N VAL A 93 -12.17 -2.38 18.70
CA VAL A 93 -13.54 -1.92 18.43
C VAL A 93 -14.34 -2.95 17.67
N ASN A 94 -15.65 -2.93 17.82
CA ASN A 94 -16.58 -3.75 17.07
C ASN A 94 -17.43 -2.85 16.17
N LEU A 95 -17.08 -2.80 14.88
CA LEU A 95 -17.77 -1.95 13.91
C LEU A 95 -19.23 -2.39 13.70
N GLY A 96 -19.50 -3.68 13.70
CA GLY A 96 -20.85 -4.21 13.56
C GLY A 96 -21.76 -3.78 14.70
N GLN A 97 -21.29 -3.83 15.93
CA GLN A 97 -22.04 -3.36 17.11
C GLN A 97 -22.27 -1.86 17.07
N ARG A 98 -21.25 -1.08 16.73
CA ARG A 98 -21.37 0.37 16.58
C ARG A 98 -22.37 0.74 15.49
N LEU A 99 -22.39 0.01 14.38
CA LEU A 99 -23.34 0.20 13.30
C LEU A 99 -24.79 -0.06 13.78
N THR A 100 -25.00 -1.17 14.49
CA THR A 100 -26.29 -1.51 15.06
C THR A 100 -26.76 -0.43 16.04
N ASN A 101 -25.89 0.02 16.92
CA ASN A 101 -26.20 1.07 17.89
C ASN A 101 -26.54 2.41 17.21
N LYS A 102 -25.82 2.77 16.17
CA LYS A 102 -26.09 3.98 15.40
C LYS A 102 -27.45 3.89 14.70
N ARG A 103 -27.77 2.77 14.08
CA ARG A 103 -29.08 2.54 13.45
C ARG A 103 -30.22 2.68 14.46
N ARG A 104 -30.07 2.16 15.67
CA ARG A 104 -31.07 2.31 16.74
C ARG A 104 -31.27 3.77 17.14
N ARG A 105 -30.18 4.52 17.33
CA ARG A 105 -30.26 5.96 17.65
C ARG A 105 -30.96 6.73 16.54
N MET A 106 -30.65 6.43 15.28
CA MET A 106 -31.27 7.07 14.13
C MET A 106 -32.79 6.74 14.05
N ALA A 107 -33.14 5.49 14.38
CA ALA A 107 -34.57 5.10 14.46
C ALA A 107 -35.28 5.88 15.54
N ASP A 108 -34.71 6.08 16.71
CA ASP A 108 -35.24 6.87 17.80
C ASP A 108 -35.40 8.36 17.42
N GLU A 109 -34.50 8.86 16.57
CA GLU A 109 -34.55 10.22 16.03
C GLU A 109 -35.52 10.40 14.85
N GLY A 110 -36.18 9.33 14.42
CA GLY A 110 -37.16 9.38 13.34
C GLY A 110 -36.57 9.30 11.93
N VAL A 111 -35.31 8.84 11.79
CA VAL A 111 -34.70 8.65 10.48
C VAL A 111 -35.32 7.46 9.76
N SER A 112 -35.59 7.59 8.45
CA SER A 112 -36.23 6.54 7.66
C SER A 112 -35.36 5.26 7.59
N LYS A 113 -36.03 4.10 7.47
CA LYS A 113 -35.37 2.81 7.34
C LYS A 113 -34.41 2.75 6.14
N SER A 114 -34.79 3.32 5.01
CA SER A 114 -33.97 3.36 3.81
C SER A 114 -32.65 4.09 4.03
N LYS A 115 -32.63 5.19 4.77
CA LYS A 115 -31.43 5.93 5.14
C LYS A 115 -30.58 5.15 6.14
N ARG A 116 -31.19 4.48 7.11
CA ARG A 116 -30.50 3.64 8.09
C ARG A 116 -29.82 2.43 7.43
N ASP A 117 -30.47 1.80 6.48
CA ASP A 117 -29.95 0.62 5.77
C ASP A 117 -28.76 0.95 4.84
N LYS A 118 -28.62 2.22 4.43
CA LYS A 118 -27.49 2.70 3.63
C LYS A 118 -26.21 2.91 4.43
N LEU A 119 -26.29 2.89 5.76
CA LEU A 119 -25.10 3.03 6.60
C LEU A 119 -24.16 1.84 6.42
N SER A 120 -22.87 2.13 6.32
CA SER A 120 -21.80 1.15 6.21
C SER A 120 -20.77 1.37 7.31
N TYR A 121 -19.78 0.47 7.39
CA TYR A 121 -18.68 0.60 8.33
C TYR A 121 -17.87 1.88 8.11
N VAL A 122 -17.76 2.35 6.87
CA VAL A 122 -17.10 3.62 6.54
C VAL A 122 -17.78 4.80 7.26
N ASP A 123 -19.11 4.80 7.34
CA ASP A 123 -19.86 5.82 8.07
C ASP A 123 -19.57 5.79 9.57
N ILE A 124 -19.38 4.60 10.14
CA ILE A 124 -19.00 4.43 11.54
C ILE A 124 -17.59 4.96 11.80
N ILE A 125 -16.66 4.68 10.90
CA ILE A 125 -15.30 5.19 10.96
C ILE A 125 -15.29 6.71 10.90
N ALA A 126 -16.14 7.30 10.07
CA ALA A 126 -16.27 8.75 9.91
C ALA A 126 -16.71 9.47 11.19
N ASP A 127 -17.42 8.79 12.09
CA ASP A 127 -17.90 9.36 13.36
C ASP A 127 -16.80 9.47 14.43
N ASP A 128 -15.67 8.81 14.25
CA ASP A 128 -14.59 8.80 15.24
C ASP A 128 -13.26 9.17 14.56
N LYS A 129 -12.71 10.31 14.95
CA LYS A 129 -11.45 10.82 14.40
C LYS A 129 -10.28 9.84 14.58
N LYS A 130 -10.21 9.15 15.71
CA LYS A 130 -9.17 8.14 15.95
C LYS A 130 -9.29 6.98 14.97
N LEU A 131 -10.52 6.56 14.66
CA LEU A 131 -10.78 5.52 13.68
C LEU A 131 -10.42 5.97 12.27
N ILE A 132 -10.65 7.23 11.91
CA ILE A 132 -10.24 7.79 10.62
C ILE A 132 -8.73 7.71 10.46
N GLU A 133 -7.98 8.17 11.44
CA GLU A 133 -6.51 8.15 11.44
C GLU A 133 -6.00 6.71 11.38
N GLY A 134 -6.55 5.83 12.22
CA GLY A 134 -6.18 4.42 12.26
C GLY A 134 -6.50 3.67 10.98
N TYR A 135 -7.66 3.90 10.40
CA TYR A 135 -8.07 3.29 9.15
C TYR A 135 -7.20 3.75 7.97
N THR A 136 -6.91 5.04 7.91
CA THR A 136 -5.99 5.59 6.91
C THR A 136 -4.60 4.95 6.99
N ALA A 137 -4.06 4.81 8.20
CA ALA A 137 -2.78 4.15 8.44
C ALA A 137 -2.82 2.67 8.02
N ILE A 138 -3.89 1.95 8.33
CA ILE A 138 -4.07 0.54 7.96
C ILE A 138 -4.12 0.38 6.44
N VAL A 139 -4.86 1.22 5.74
CA VAL A 139 -4.96 1.18 4.27
C VAL A 139 -3.61 1.46 3.62
N LYS A 140 -2.83 2.41 4.16
CA LYS A 140 -1.46 2.67 3.72
C LYS A 140 -0.55 1.44 3.89
N GLU A 141 -0.61 0.79 5.05
CA GLU A 141 0.15 -0.42 5.32
C GLU A 141 -0.25 -1.56 4.36
N MET A 142 -1.54 -1.73 4.10
CA MET A 142 -2.04 -2.71 3.13
C MET A 142 -1.50 -2.42 1.73
N ALA A 143 -1.51 -1.16 1.30
CA ALA A 143 -0.98 -0.75 0.00
C ALA A 143 0.50 -1.12 -0.15
N ILE A 144 1.29 -0.90 0.89
CA ILE A 144 2.71 -1.27 0.92
C ILE A 144 2.86 -2.80 0.90
N HIS A 145 2.08 -3.51 1.70
CA HIS A 145 2.12 -4.98 1.77
C HIS A 145 1.78 -5.63 0.43
N TYR A 146 0.76 -5.13 -0.27
CA TYR A 146 0.35 -5.66 -1.58
C TYR A 146 1.16 -5.10 -2.75
N GLY A 147 2.10 -4.19 -2.50
CA GLY A 147 3.00 -3.66 -3.52
C GLY A 147 2.35 -2.70 -4.52
N VAL A 148 1.24 -2.06 -4.16
CA VAL A 148 0.56 -1.05 -5.00
C VAL A 148 0.93 0.38 -4.60
N ALA A 149 1.70 0.52 -3.56
CA ALA A 149 2.26 1.79 -3.12
C ALA A 149 3.65 2.01 -3.71
#